data_b494ead3e5869a2dac8208e889b85f6f
#
_entry.id   b494ead3e5869a2dac8208e889b85f6f
#
_cell.length_a   1.000
_cell.length_b   1.000
_cell.length_c   1.000
_cell.angle_alpha   90.00
_cell.angle_beta   90.00
_cell.angle_gamma   90.00
#
_symmetry.space_group_name_H-M   'P 1'
#
loop_
_entity.id
_entity.type
_entity.pdbx_description
1 polymer ?
#
loop_
_entity_poly.entity_id
_entity_poly.type
_entity_poly.pdbx_seq_one_letter_code
_entity_poly.pdbx_strand_id
1 'polypeptide(L)'
;MREFLCETQELAIGYGKTPLASGIALRANPGQILVLVGPNGAGKSTLLKTLAGQLAPLGGTVLLDGQDLTAYTGTARAQKLALMLPHTRRTELTTCFEFAAAGRIPYTGRLGILSDADRQAVQDALEIAGAAHLADRDFNCISDGQRQRVLLARAICQQPKVLLLDEP
;
A
#
# COMPACT_ATOMS: atom_id res chain seq x y z
N MET A 1 -11.01 -22.95 7.00
CA MET A 1 -10.24 -22.40 5.86
C MET A 1 -10.56 -20.93 5.77
N ARG A 2 -9.58 -20.02 5.78
CA ARG A 2 -9.83 -18.59 5.58
C ARG A 2 -10.12 -18.37 4.10
N GLU A 3 -11.33 -17.93 3.79
CA GLU A 3 -11.85 -17.90 2.42
C GLU A 3 -11.33 -16.69 1.65
N PHE A 4 -11.13 -15.52 2.30
CA PHE A 4 -10.72 -14.27 1.64
C PHE A 4 -9.55 -13.60 2.37
N LEU A 5 -8.65 -12.96 1.60
CA LEU A 5 -7.56 -12.14 2.16
C LEU A 5 -8.04 -10.75 2.58
N CYS A 6 -8.95 -10.17 1.80
CA CYS A 6 -9.57 -8.88 2.10
C CYS A 6 -11.05 -8.98 1.81
N GLU A 7 -11.89 -8.58 2.75
CA GLU A 7 -13.35 -8.59 2.63
C GLU A 7 -13.92 -7.31 3.23
N THR A 8 -15.01 -6.80 2.65
CA THR A 8 -15.79 -5.71 3.24
C THR A 8 -17.23 -6.16 3.46
N GLN A 9 -17.82 -5.72 4.56
CA GLN A 9 -19.21 -6.03 4.93
C GLN A 9 -19.94 -4.73 5.17
N GLU A 10 -20.94 -4.45 4.33
CA GLU A 10 -21.79 -3.24 4.38
C GLU A 10 -20.97 -1.95 4.53
N LEU A 11 -19.79 -1.88 3.87
CA LEU A 11 -18.84 -0.79 4.06
C LEU A 11 -19.40 0.53 3.52
N ALA A 12 -19.37 1.57 4.33
CA ALA A 12 -19.65 2.95 3.94
C ALA A 12 -18.36 3.78 4.03
N ILE A 13 -18.06 4.50 2.96
CA ILE A 13 -16.85 5.32 2.83
C ILE A 13 -17.21 6.79 2.60
N GLY A 14 -16.37 7.70 3.08
CA GLY A 14 -16.58 9.14 2.90
C GLY A 14 -15.71 9.97 3.81
N TYR A 15 -16.02 11.26 3.89
CA TYR A 15 -15.32 12.23 4.74
C TYR A 15 -16.31 12.89 5.72
N GLY A 16 -15.89 13.05 6.96
CA GLY A 16 -16.74 13.60 8.02
C GLY A 16 -17.95 12.71 8.28
N LYS A 17 -19.16 13.23 8.06
CA LYS A 17 -20.43 12.49 8.23
C LYS A 17 -21.14 12.18 6.91
N THR A 18 -20.55 12.58 5.77
CA THR A 18 -21.20 12.43 4.46
C THR A 18 -20.64 11.22 3.73
N PRO A 19 -21.44 10.16 3.51
CA PRO A 19 -21.02 9.01 2.74
C PRO A 19 -20.89 9.36 1.25
N LEU A 20 -19.79 8.94 0.63
CA LEU A 20 -19.60 8.94 -0.83
C LEU A 20 -20.21 7.68 -1.45
N ALA A 21 -20.09 6.56 -0.77
CA ALA A 21 -20.68 5.29 -1.17
C ALA A 21 -20.96 4.44 0.08
N SER A 22 -21.98 3.58 0.00
CA SER A 22 -22.42 2.70 1.08
C SER A 22 -22.78 1.33 0.54
N GLY A 23 -22.86 0.32 1.43
CA GLY A 23 -23.22 -1.04 1.07
C GLY A 23 -22.15 -1.74 0.21
N ILE A 24 -20.90 -1.34 0.32
CA ILE A 24 -19.82 -1.92 -0.46
C ILE A 24 -19.49 -3.30 0.10
N ALA A 25 -19.73 -4.34 -0.71
CA ALA A 25 -19.36 -5.72 -0.44
C ALA A 25 -18.28 -6.17 -1.46
N LEU A 26 -17.03 -6.23 -1.02
CA LEU A 26 -15.88 -6.62 -1.82
C LEU A 26 -15.21 -7.84 -1.19
N ARG A 27 -14.72 -8.75 -2.03
CA ARG A 27 -13.96 -9.92 -1.60
C ARG A 27 -12.77 -10.15 -2.52
N ALA A 28 -11.61 -10.33 -1.94
CA ALA A 28 -10.38 -10.63 -2.66
C ALA A 28 -9.75 -11.93 -2.14
N ASN A 29 -9.51 -12.86 -3.06
CA ASN A 29 -8.82 -14.12 -2.79
C ASN A 29 -7.30 -13.99 -2.98
N PRO A 30 -6.51 -14.92 -2.43
CA PRO A 30 -5.10 -15.03 -2.78
C PRO A 30 -4.89 -15.18 -4.28
N GLY A 31 -3.92 -14.43 -4.84
CA GLY A 31 -3.60 -14.45 -6.27
C GLY A 31 -4.62 -13.77 -7.19
N GLN A 32 -5.64 -13.14 -6.64
CA GLN A 32 -6.65 -12.42 -7.41
C GLN A 32 -6.25 -10.95 -7.61
N ILE A 33 -6.49 -10.44 -8.82
CA ILE A 33 -6.41 -9.01 -9.14
C ILE A 33 -7.85 -8.47 -9.24
N LEU A 34 -8.16 -7.46 -8.44
CA LEU A 34 -9.40 -6.70 -8.51
C LEU A 34 -9.13 -5.31 -9.08
N VAL A 35 -9.88 -4.92 -10.09
CA VAL A 35 -9.74 -3.61 -10.73
C VAL A 35 -10.97 -2.75 -10.39
N LEU A 36 -10.71 -1.56 -9.82
CA LEU A 36 -11.73 -0.56 -9.54
C LEU A 36 -11.86 0.39 -10.75
N VAL A 37 -12.98 0.35 -11.44
CA VAL A 37 -13.26 1.19 -12.61
C VAL A 37 -14.37 2.17 -12.27
N GLY A 38 -14.21 3.42 -12.72
CA GLY A 38 -15.22 4.47 -12.51
C GLY A 38 -14.67 5.85 -12.79
N PRO A 39 -15.53 6.87 -12.92
CA PRO A 39 -15.12 8.25 -13.20
C PRO A 39 -14.27 8.85 -12.06
N ASN A 40 -13.58 9.96 -12.38
CA ASN A 40 -12.88 10.73 -11.35
C ASN A 40 -13.88 11.25 -10.31
N GLY A 41 -13.51 11.21 -9.04
CA GLY A 41 -14.41 11.59 -7.94
C GLY A 41 -15.39 10.50 -7.47
N ALA A 42 -15.45 9.32 -8.12
CA ALA A 42 -16.32 8.21 -7.70
C ALA A 42 -15.97 7.58 -6.34
N GLY A 43 -14.88 8.03 -5.69
CA GLY A 43 -14.48 7.51 -4.38
C GLY A 43 -13.47 6.35 -4.43
N LYS A 44 -12.87 6.03 -5.58
CA LYS A 44 -11.89 4.93 -5.71
C LYS A 44 -10.73 5.08 -4.71
N SER A 45 -10.05 6.22 -4.70
CA SER A 45 -8.95 6.49 -3.76
C SER A 45 -9.43 6.53 -2.30
N THR A 46 -10.67 6.97 -2.05
CA THR A 46 -11.28 6.96 -0.71
C THR A 46 -11.49 5.52 -0.25
N LEU A 47 -11.99 4.64 -1.13
CA LEU A 47 -12.11 3.22 -0.84
C LEU A 47 -10.75 2.59 -0.54
N LEU A 48 -9.75 2.79 -1.38
CA LEU A 48 -8.40 2.25 -1.16
C LEU A 48 -7.79 2.73 0.16
N LYS A 49 -7.96 4.02 0.52
CA LYS A 49 -7.51 4.56 1.81
C LYS A 49 -8.27 3.96 2.98
N THR A 50 -9.57 3.68 2.83
CA THR A 50 -10.37 3.03 3.87
C THR A 50 -9.97 1.57 4.03
N LEU A 51 -9.76 0.83 2.94
CA LEU A 51 -9.25 -0.55 2.95
C LEU A 51 -7.84 -0.64 3.59
N ALA A 52 -7.02 0.40 3.41
CA ALA A 52 -5.70 0.49 4.04
C ALA A 52 -5.73 0.95 5.51
N GLY A 53 -6.90 1.34 6.03
CA GLY A 53 -7.06 1.89 7.38
C GLY A 53 -6.43 3.27 7.56
N GLN A 54 -6.24 4.03 6.47
CA GLN A 54 -5.85 5.44 6.53
C GLN A 54 -7.06 6.36 6.76
N LEU A 55 -8.24 5.90 6.37
CA LEU A 55 -9.52 6.54 6.67
C LEU A 55 -10.38 5.55 7.46
N ALA A 56 -11.03 6.04 8.50
CA ALA A 56 -12.02 5.24 9.22
C ALA A 56 -13.26 5.05 8.33
N PRO A 57 -13.86 3.85 8.30
CA PRO A 57 -15.14 3.65 7.64
C PRO A 57 -16.23 4.47 8.34
N LEU A 58 -17.21 4.95 7.58
CA LEU A 58 -18.41 5.60 8.13
C LEU A 58 -19.45 4.59 8.62
N GLY A 59 -19.34 3.34 8.19
CA GLY A 59 -20.16 2.20 8.59
C GLY A 59 -19.62 0.92 7.99
N GLY A 60 -20.09 -0.22 8.50
CA GLY A 60 -19.62 -1.52 8.06
C GLY A 60 -18.21 -1.85 8.55
N THR A 61 -17.60 -2.88 7.97
CA THR A 61 -16.34 -3.46 8.46
C THR A 61 -15.43 -3.82 7.29
N VAL A 62 -14.12 -3.67 7.51
CA VAL A 62 -13.07 -4.21 6.64
C VAL A 62 -12.38 -5.35 7.37
N LEU A 63 -12.37 -6.54 6.76
CA LEU A 63 -11.67 -7.71 7.27
C LEU A 63 -10.40 -7.94 6.45
N LEU A 64 -9.28 -8.11 7.14
CA LEU A 64 -8.00 -8.48 6.55
C LEU A 64 -7.58 -9.83 7.13
N ASP A 65 -7.39 -10.84 6.27
CA ASP A 65 -7.04 -12.19 6.70
C ASP A 65 -8.03 -12.75 7.75
N GLY A 66 -9.34 -12.43 7.58
CA GLY A 66 -10.45 -12.85 8.43
C GLY A 66 -10.57 -12.13 9.77
N GLN A 67 -9.78 -11.09 10.02
CA GLN A 67 -9.80 -10.29 11.24
C GLN A 67 -10.17 -8.83 10.91
N ASP A 68 -10.93 -8.18 11.79
CA ASP A 68 -11.24 -6.75 11.65
C ASP A 68 -9.94 -5.92 11.53
N LEU A 69 -9.91 -5.04 10.55
CA LEU A 69 -8.75 -4.19 10.28
C LEU A 69 -8.36 -3.31 11.48
N THR A 70 -9.34 -2.91 12.27
CA THR A 70 -9.14 -2.07 13.47
C THR A 70 -8.48 -2.82 14.62
N ALA A 71 -8.52 -4.15 14.62
CA ALA A 71 -7.88 -4.98 15.63
C ALA A 71 -6.37 -5.17 15.42
N TYR A 72 -5.85 -4.75 14.24
CA TYR A 72 -4.41 -4.79 13.99
C TYR A 72 -3.71 -3.56 14.55
N THR A 73 -2.52 -3.75 15.14
CA THR A 73 -1.59 -2.64 15.37
C THR A 73 -1.11 -2.07 14.03
N GLY A 74 -0.63 -0.82 14.01
CA GLY A 74 -0.11 -0.19 12.80
C GLY A 74 0.97 -1.04 12.11
N THR A 75 1.92 -1.58 12.90
CA THR A 75 2.99 -2.46 12.39
C THR A 75 2.45 -3.77 11.84
N ALA A 76 1.58 -4.47 12.57
CA ALA A 76 1.02 -5.76 12.14
C ALA A 76 0.18 -5.61 10.87
N ARG A 77 -0.56 -4.49 10.74
CA ARG A 77 -1.29 -4.15 9.51
C ARG A 77 -0.34 -3.88 8.35
N ALA A 78 0.72 -3.07 8.57
CA ALA A 78 1.70 -2.74 7.55
C ALA A 78 2.51 -3.97 7.07
N GLN A 79 2.66 -5.01 7.87
CA GLN A 79 3.25 -6.30 7.44
C GLN A 79 2.31 -7.13 6.55
N LYS A 80 1.01 -6.79 6.50
CA LYS A 80 0.02 -7.54 5.72
C LYS A 80 -0.51 -6.79 4.52
N LEU A 81 -0.53 -5.46 4.57
CA LEU A 81 -1.15 -4.62 3.56
C LEU A 81 -0.25 -3.45 3.21
N ALA A 82 0.00 -3.24 1.93
CA ALA A 82 0.67 -2.07 1.39
C ALA A 82 -0.30 -1.24 0.54
N LEU A 83 -0.15 0.08 0.64
CA LEU A 83 -0.88 1.04 -0.20
C LEU A 83 0.12 1.91 -0.95
N MET A 84 0.06 1.88 -2.27
CA MET A 84 0.75 2.81 -3.15
C MET A 84 -0.23 3.92 -3.55
N LEU A 85 0.12 5.15 -3.21
CA LEU A 85 -0.57 6.37 -3.62
C LEU A 85 0.32 7.16 -4.58
N PRO A 86 -0.25 7.99 -5.47
CA PRO A 86 0.53 8.93 -6.26
C PRO A 86 1.39 9.81 -5.35
N HIS A 87 2.68 9.92 -5.66
CA HIS A 87 3.61 10.71 -4.86
C HIS A 87 3.77 12.11 -5.47
N THR A 88 3.27 13.12 -4.76
CA THR A 88 3.25 14.51 -5.23
C THR A 88 4.24 15.42 -4.51
N ARG A 89 4.91 14.93 -3.44
CA ARG A 89 5.83 15.74 -2.63
C ARG A 89 7.27 15.44 -2.98
N ARG A 90 8.13 16.48 -2.95
CA ARG A 90 9.58 16.28 -2.97
C ARG A 90 10.01 15.67 -1.64
N THR A 91 10.87 14.67 -1.70
CA THR A 91 11.57 14.13 -0.54
C THR A 91 12.88 14.92 -0.35
N GLU A 92 13.39 15.00 0.88
CA GLU A 92 14.76 15.43 1.11
C GLU A 92 15.72 14.46 0.40
N LEU A 93 16.99 14.88 0.17
CA LEU A 93 18.02 14.13 -0.53
C LEU A 93 17.99 12.63 -0.17
N THR A 94 17.40 11.83 -1.04
CA THR A 94 17.11 10.41 -0.78
C THR A 94 17.34 9.66 -2.08
N THR A 95 18.15 8.62 -2.05
CA THR A 95 18.34 7.71 -3.18
C THR A 95 17.09 6.89 -3.43
N CYS A 96 16.94 6.35 -4.64
CA CYS A 96 15.84 5.45 -4.97
C CYS A 96 15.85 4.18 -4.09
N PHE A 97 17.03 3.69 -3.73
CA PHE A 97 17.18 2.58 -2.79
C PHE A 97 16.63 2.93 -1.40
N GLU A 98 17.05 4.07 -0.82
CA GLU A 98 16.57 4.52 0.49
C GLU A 98 15.06 4.78 0.49
N PHE A 99 14.55 5.35 -0.60
CA PHE A 99 13.11 5.55 -0.75
C PHE A 99 12.35 4.22 -0.77
N ALA A 100 12.82 3.22 -1.51
CA ALA A 100 12.23 1.89 -1.54
C ALA A 100 12.38 1.19 -0.17
N ALA A 101 13.54 1.35 0.50
CA ALA A 101 13.84 0.79 1.80
C ALA A 101 12.88 1.24 2.91
N ALA A 102 12.23 2.40 2.77
CA ALA A 102 11.18 2.83 3.68
C ALA A 102 10.00 1.82 3.76
N GLY A 103 9.82 0.95 2.76
CA GLY A 103 8.88 -0.17 2.82
C GLY A 103 9.24 -1.23 3.87
N ARG A 104 10.50 -1.26 4.35
CA ARG A 104 10.95 -2.18 5.40
C ARG A 104 10.71 -1.67 6.83
N ILE A 105 10.24 -0.44 7.02
CA ILE A 105 9.96 0.14 8.35
C ILE A 105 9.18 -0.81 9.28
N PRO A 106 8.17 -1.58 8.83
CA PRO A 106 7.47 -2.52 9.69
C PRO A 106 8.31 -3.67 10.24
N TYR A 107 9.55 -3.84 9.76
CA TYR A 107 10.46 -4.94 10.12
C TYR A 107 11.72 -4.46 10.84
N THR A 108 12.11 -3.19 10.71
CA THR A 108 13.41 -2.65 11.17
C THR A 108 13.43 -2.19 12.64
N GLY A 109 12.30 -2.34 13.37
CA GLY A 109 12.21 -1.90 14.76
C GLY A 109 12.35 -0.38 14.96
N ARG A 110 12.62 0.05 16.19
CA ARG A 110 12.62 1.48 16.57
C ARG A 110 13.78 2.30 15.98
N LEU A 111 14.88 1.67 15.64
CA LEU A 111 16.08 2.35 15.12
C LEU A 111 16.12 2.43 13.59
N GLY A 112 15.21 1.77 12.89
CA GLY A 112 15.13 1.80 11.43
C GLY A 112 16.34 1.17 10.72
N ILE A 113 17.17 0.37 11.42
CA ILE A 113 18.39 -0.24 10.87
C ILE A 113 17.99 -1.42 10.00
N LEU A 114 18.39 -1.39 8.73
CA LEU A 114 18.19 -2.49 7.80
C LEU A 114 19.16 -3.64 8.09
N SER A 115 18.65 -4.85 8.25
CA SER A 115 19.43 -6.08 8.20
C SER A 115 19.87 -6.40 6.76
N ASP A 116 20.77 -7.37 6.60
CA ASP A 116 21.15 -7.85 5.26
C ASP A 116 19.95 -8.44 4.51
N ALA A 117 19.06 -9.14 5.21
CA ALA A 117 17.82 -9.64 4.63
C ALA A 117 16.87 -8.52 4.17
N ASP A 118 16.80 -7.40 4.91
CA ASP A 118 16.03 -6.23 4.49
C ASP A 118 16.64 -5.57 3.25
N ARG A 119 17.97 -5.44 3.20
CA ARG A 119 18.68 -4.89 2.03
C ARG A 119 18.43 -5.75 0.80
N GLN A 120 18.50 -7.08 0.94
CA GLN A 120 18.20 -8.00 -0.16
C GLN A 120 16.74 -7.86 -0.61
N ALA A 121 15.77 -7.79 0.31
CA ALA A 121 14.36 -7.61 -0.04
C ALA A 121 14.11 -6.29 -0.81
N VAL A 122 14.85 -5.22 -0.50
CA VAL A 122 14.78 -3.96 -1.26
C VAL A 122 15.35 -4.12 -2.65
N GLN A 123 16.52 -4.81 -2.78
CA GLN A 123 17.15 -5.05 -4.06
C GLN A 123 16.24 -5.89 -4.97
N ASP A 124 15.71 -6.99 -4.45
CA ASP A 124 14.78 -7.86 -5.18
C ASP A 124 13.53 -7.08 -5.65
N ALA A 125 12.99 -6.22 -4.79
CA ALA A 125 11.83 -5.41 -5.14
C ALA A 125 12.12 -4.38 -6.23
N LEU A 126 13.31 -3.76 -6.21
CA LEU A 126 13.76 -2.86 -7.28
C LEU A 126 13.94 -3.60 -8.61
N GLU A 127 14.45 -4.84 -8.56
CA GLU A 127 14.57 -5.69 -9.75
C GLU A 127 13.21 -6.07 -10.32
N ILE A 128 12.27 -6.53 -9.47
CA ILE A 128 10.90 -6.87 -9.87
C ILE A 128 10.19 -5.66 -10.50
N ALA A 129 10.40 -4.45 -9.95
CA ALA A 129 9.82 -3.22 -10.48
C ALA A 129 10.56 -2.66 -11.71
N GLY A 130 11.67 -3.28 -12.16
CA GLY A 130 12.51 -2.79 -13.25
C GLY A 130 13.21 -1.47 -12.94
N ALA A 131 13.55 -1.21 -11.68
CA ALA A 131 14.15 0.02 -11.17
C ALA A 131 15.55 -0.17 -10.54
N ALA A 132 16.15 -1.37 -10.61
CA ALA A 132 17.45 -1.66 -9.99
C ALA A 132 18.56 -0.71 -10.46
N HIS A 133 18.59 -0.36 -11.75
CA HIS A 133 19.57 0.57 -12.33
C HIS A 133 19.43 2.02 -11.82
N LEU A 134 18.41 2.33 -11.05
CA LEU A 134 18.15 3.64 -10.45
C LEU A 134 18.53 3.71 -8.97
N ALA A 135 18.96 2.61 -8.35
CA ALA A 135 19.13 2.47 -6.90
C ALA A 135 19.88 3.65 -6.27
N ASP A 136 20.98 4.06 -6.85
CA ASP A 136 21.86 5.12 -6.33
C ASP A 136 21.48 6.53 -6.83
N ARG A 137 20.44 6.66 -7.67
CA ARG A 137 20.00 7.95 -8.18
C ARG A 137 19.12 8.67 -7.18
N ASP A 138 19.21 10.01 -7.17
CA ASP A 138 18.29 10.85 -6.41
C ASP A 138 16.86 10.65 -6.91
N PHE A 139 15.96 10.28 -6.00
CA PHE A 139 14.54 10.03 -6.29
C PHE A 139 13.83 11.25 -6.89
N ASN A 140 14.28 12.46 -6.59
CA ASN A 140 13.70 13.68 -7.16
C ASN A 140 14.18 13.97 -8.59
N CYS A 141 15.29 13.35 -9.01
CA CYS A 141 15.96 13.59 -10.30
C CYS A 141 15.65 12.51 -11.36
N ILE A 142 14.63 11.67 -11.14
CA ILE A 142 14.18 10.67 -12.11
C ILE A 142 12.85 11.06 -12.74
N SER A 143 12.53 10.45 -13.89
CA SER A 143 11.26 10.70 -14.60
C SER A 143 10.06 10.16 -13.82
N ASP A 144 8.84 10.63 -14.13
CA ASP A 144 7.63 10.18 -13.45
C ASP A 144 7.38 8.67 -13.59
N GLY A 145 7.62 8.11 -14.79
CA GLY A 145 7.52 6.65 -14.98
C GLY A 145 8.57 5.86 -14.19
N GLN A 146 9.79 6.40 -14.05
CA GLN A 146 10.81 5.81 -13.17
C GLN A 146 10.42 5.93 -11.70
N ARG A 147 9.82 7.06 -11.31
CA ARG A 147 9.32 7.29 -9.96
C ARG A 147 8.22 6.29 -9.60
N GLN A 148 7.29 6.02 -10.50
CA GLN A 148 6.25 5.01 -10.32
C GLN A 148 6.83 3.61 -10.07
N ARG A 149 7.89 3.22 -10.79
CA ARG A 149 8.58 1.93 -10.55
C ARG A 149 9.22 1.88 -9.16
N VAL A 150 9.84 2.96 -8.69
CA VAL A 150 10.44 3.00 -7.33
C VAL A 150 9.36 3.00 -6.25
N LEU A 151 8.22 3.67 -6.46
CA LEU A 151 7.05 3.60 -5.58
C LEU A 151 6.49 2.17 -5.48
N LEU A 152 6.43 1.48 -6.64
CA LEU A 152 6.01 0.08 -6.68
C LEU A 152 7.01 -0.82 -5.94
N ALA A 153 8.32 -0.62 -6.15
CA ALA A 153 9.36 -1.35 -5.42
C ALA A 153 9.22 -1.17 -3.90
N ARG A 154 8.96 0.05 -3.42
CA ARG A 154 8.69 0.32 -2.01
C ARG A 154 7.50 -0.49 -1.48
N ALA A 155 6.44 -0.62 -2.25
CA ALA A 155 5.27 -1.39 -1.85
C ALA A 155 5.53 -2.91 -1.88
N ILE A 156 6.30 -3.40 -2.87
CA ILE A 156 6.68 -4.81 -3.00
C ILE A 156 7.64 -5.24 -1.88
N CYS A 157 8.67 -4.43 -1.56
CA CYS A 157 9.66 -4.80 -0.54
C CYS A 157 9.06 -4.87 0.88
N GLN A 158 7.89 -4.31 1.09
CA GLN A 158 7.08 -4.48 2.30
C GLN A 158 6.54 -5.93 2.41
N GLN A 159 6.58 -6.73 1.33
CA GLN A 159 6.11 -8.12 1.28
C GLN A 159 4.67 -8.31 1.80
N PRO A 160 3.72 -7.49 1.33
CA PRO A 160 2.36 -7.52 1.82
C PRO A 160 1.60 -8.74 1.26
N LYS A 161 0.56 -9.19 1.98
CA LYS A 161 -0.42 -10.15 1.46
C LYS A 161 -1.42 -9.48 0.51
N VAL A 162 -1.74 -8.20 0.76
CA VAL A 162 -2.65 -7.38 -0.04
C VAL A 162 -1.91 -6.12 -0.48
N LEU A 163 -1.87 -5.88 -1.80
CA LEU A 163 -1.29 -4.68 -2.39
C LEU A 163 -2.41 -3.84 -3.00
N LEU A 164 -2.55 -2.62 -2.52
CA LEU A 164 -3.50 -1.63 -3.02
C LEU A 164 -2.75 -0.60 -3.87
N LEU A 165 -3.19 -0.40 -5.10
CA LEU A 165 -2.56 0.54 -6.05
C LEU A 165 -3.58 1.59 -6.45
N ASP A 166 -3.25 2.86 -6.25
CA ASP A 166 -4.05 4.01 -6.67
C ASP A 166 -3.32 4.70 -7.82
N GLU A 167 -3.88 4.61 -9.04
CA GLU A 167 -3.30 5.16 -10.28
C GLU A 167 -1.82 4.77 -10.49
N PRO A 168 -1.53 3.44 -10.62
CA PRO A 168 -0.17 2.93 -10.75
C PRO A 168 0.49 3.29 -12.08
#